data_617aa8061f3a8c88a8b05f096ce2895e
#
_entry.id   617aa8061f3a8c88a8b05f096ce2895e
#
_cell.length_a   1.000
_cell.length_b   1.000
_cell.length_c   1.000
_cell.angle_alpha   90.00
_cell.angle_beta   90.00
_cell.angle_gamma   90.00
#
_symmetry.space_group_name_H-M   'P 1'
#
loop_
_entity.id
_entity.type
_entity.pdbx_description
1 polymer ?
#
loop_
_entity_poly.entity_id
_entity_poly.type
_entity_poly.pdbx_seq_one_letter_code
_entity_poly.pdbx_strand_id
1 'polypeptide(L)'
;MSRPGHPAGGRPAAPGTGAPAAPGGPAGAGQVPGVPGPARHTPPPAAPPGVPTGPAGGVPAAPSAPPAYPGTPPPVQVPAAPGGDTPAGLAPGTPPGPGVPLGPGVDPATGTAGAPWGVHGRTGTAPAAQVPWAPGSGAEPPATGAGAGGGAAPSPQLLPRPPAGFLGRAAELDQLTRLALPGAAGPGTADSALVLVTGPAGVGKTALAVRWAHSHAEAFPHGRLFADLRGFGGGEEARPGQVLREFLLALGVEAGRIPESADAAAALYRSIAADRALLVVLDNAHSSAQVRPLLPAGPYCVTLVTSRSRLDGLVATDSARSVRLHALDIEEGVALLGAVLGQDRVTEDPAAARELVALCNGLPLALRAAAAQLTARPRWRLARLAAALRDERKRLALLSAEDTGVAAALRASVARLSADDVRLLATLGSSFAREVDAGAVAALAGSDPELTRDALDRLAEVHLIDEEATNRYVMSDLVKLFAQEGKDRPGPGERPG
;
A
#
# COMPACT_ATOMS: atom_id res chain seq x y z
N MET A 1 47.18 -56.92 -1.73
CA MET A 1 47.94 -57.61 -0.69
C MET A 1 47.67 -56.92 0.63
N SER A 2 46.93 -57.60 1.38
CA SER A 2 46.95 -57.95 2.82
C SER A 2 46.39 -56.87 3.79
N ARG A 3 45.19 -57.08 4.20
CA ARG A 3 44.67 -56.93 5.58
C ARG A 3 45.36 -57.90 6.51
N PRO A 4 45.30 -57.87 7.86
CA PRO A 4 44.16 -57.60 8.77
C PRO A 4 44.57 -56.80 10.03
N GLY A 5 43.74 -56.40 11.00
CA GLY A 5 42.87 -57.12 11.88
C GLY A 5 42.28 -56.22 12.95
N HIS A 6 41.07 -56.50 13.33
CA HIS A 6 40.38 -56.19 14.59
C HIS A 6 40.80 -57.13 15.73
N PRO A 7 40.55 -56.86 17.02
CA PRO A 7 39.28 -57.03 17.70
C PRO A 7 38.95 -55.99 18.80
N ALA A 8 37.70 -55.67 19.01
CA ALA A 8 36.66 -56.23 19.87
C ALA A 8 36.74 -55.90 21.38
N GLY A 9 35.65 -55.40 21.91
CA GLY A 9 35.17 -55.79 23.21
C GLY A 9 34.81 -54.67 24.19
N GLY A 10 33.55 -54.60 24.57
CA GLY A 10 33.15 -54.31 25.93
C GLY A 10 32.08 -53.25 26.17
N ARG A 11 30.81 -53.60 26.04
CA ARG A 11 29.71 -53.16 26.93
C ARG A 11 29.61 -54.17 28.09
N PRO A 12 28.98 -53.91 29.28
CA PRO A 12 27.66 -53.29 29.49
C PRO A 12 27.43 -52.60 30.86
N ALA A 13 26.16 -52.16 31.05
CA ALA A 13 25.30 -52.16 32.23
C ALA A 13 24.96 -50.79 32.90
N ALA A 14 23.69 -50.41 32.78
CA ALA A 14 22.90 -49.73 33.82
C ALA A 14 22.45 -50.78 34.85
N PRO A 15 21.87 -50.50 36.02
CA PRO A 15 20.77 -49.58 36.35
C PRO A 15 20.80 -48.99 37.77
N GLY A 16 19.78 -48.18 38.14
CA GLY A 16 19.52 -47.90 39.55
C GLY A 16 18.57 -46.70 39.83
N THR A 17 17.32 -46.99 39.85
CA THR A 17 16.16 -46.38 40.48
C THR A 17 16.35 -45.88 41.91
N GLY A 18 15.64 -44.76 42.29
CA GLY A 18 15.42 -44.38 43.70
C GLY A 18 14.87 -43.00 43.92
N ALA A 19 13.54 -42.84 43.97
CA ALA A 19 12.85 -41.89 44.85
C ALA A 19 12.32 -42.67 46.04
N PRO A 20 11.78 -42.17 47.17
CA PRO A 20 11.30 -40.81 47.55
C PRO A 20 11.66 -40.41 49.01
N ALA A 21 11.28 -39.25 49.48
CA ALA A 21 10.57 -38.97 50.76
C ALA A 21 10.68 -37.51 51.25
N ALA A 22 9.54 -36.86 51.45
CA ALA A 22 9.36 -35.82 52.44
C ALA A 22 9.10 -36.50 53.81
N PRO A 23 9.05 -35.89 54.99
CA PRO A 23 8.45 -34.64 55.38
C PRO A 23 9.15 -33.90 56.58
N GLY A 24 8.62 -32.73 56.98
CA GLY A 24 8.92 -32.16 58.30
C GLY A 24 8.79 -30.64 58.39
N GLY A 25 7.63 -30.11 58.83
CA GLY A 25 7.60 -28.85 59.56
C GLY A 25 7.78 -29.14 61.06
N PRO A 26 7.66 -28.19 62.03
CA PRO A 26 6.89 -26.95 61.98
C PRO A 26 7.53 -25.74 62.73
N ALA A 27 6.79 -24.61 62.73
CA ALA A 27 6.66 -23.58 63.77
C ALA A 27 7.76 -22.54 63.98
N GLY A 28 7.32 -21.29 63.87
CA GLY A 28 8.00 -20.12 64.38
C GLY A 28 7.16 -18.86 64.18
N ALA A 29 6.36 -18.52 65.15
CA ALA A 29 5.55 -17.29 65.23
C ALA A 29 6.45 -16.06 65.37
N GLY A 30 6.04 -14.93 64.74
CA GLY A 30 6.70 -13.65 64.95
C GLY A 30 6.08 -12.47 64.22
N GLN A 31 5.14 -11.82 64.90
CA GLN A 31 4.84 -10.37 64.91
C GLN A 31 4.51 -9.62 63.61
N VAL A 32 3.27 -9.19 63.59
CA VAL A 32 2.74 -8.05 62.80
C VAL A 32 3.12 -6.73 63.48
N PRO A 33 3.60 -5.72 62.77
CA PRO A 33 3.43 -4.35 63.20
C PRO A 33 2.54 -3.55 62.22
N GLY A 34 1.42 -3.04 62.71
CA GLY A 34 1.18 -1.62 62.87
C GLY A 34 0.73 -0.89 61.62
N VAL A 35 -0.59 -0.74 61.49
CA VAL A 35 -1.25 0.26 60.60
C VAL A 35 -0.96 1.66 61.14
N PRO A 36 -0.50 2.64 60.34
CA PRO A 36 -0.58 4.05 60.68
C PRO A 36 -1.87 4.67 60.12
N GLY A 37 -2.57 5.38 61.01
CA GLY A 37 -3.79 6.12 60.76
C GLY A 37 -3.59 7.42 59.98
N PRO A 38 -4.68 8.16 59.69
CA PRO A 38 -4.75 9.16 58.62
C PRO A 38 -3.99 10.45 58.94
N ALA A 39 -3.20 10.91 57.97
CA ALA A 39 -2.52 12.18 58.04
C ALA A 39 -3.46 13.38 57.77
N ARG A 40 -3.25 14.38 58.53
CA ARG A 40 -3.99 15.64 58.63
C ARG A 40 -3.89 16.49 57.37
N HIS A 41 -5.01 17.07 56.96
CA HIS A 41 -5.13 18.12 55.96
C HIS A 41 -4.30 19.36 56.34
N THR A 42 -3.43 19.81 55.44
CA THR A 42 -2.86 21.15 55.46
C THR A 42 -3.58 22.01 54.39
N PRO A 43 -4.01 23.24 54.74
CA PRO A 43 -4.68 24.13 53.78
C PRO A 43 -3.69 24.81 52.84
N PRO A 44 -4.12 25.24 51.60
CA PRO A 44 -3.28 25.90 50.62
C PRO A 44 -2.94 27.35 51.02
N PRO A 45 -1.82 27.90 50.50
CA PRO A 45 -1.40 29.28 50.82
C PRO A 45 -2.25 30.32 50.11
N ALA A 46 -2.41 31.48 50.77
CA ALA A 46 -3.22 32.63 50.40
C ALA A 46 -2.66 33.34 49.14
N ALA A 47 -3.58 33.92 48.34
CA ALA A 47 -3.32 34.76 47.20
C ALA A 47 -2.77 36.15 47.57
N PRO A 48 -1.92 36.78 46.73
CA PRO A 48 -1.45 38.14 46.97
C PRO A 48 -2.49 39.20 46.57
N PRO A 49 -2.40 40.41 47.15
CA PRO A 49 -3.43 41.45 47.10
C PRO A 49 -3.44 42.26 45.80
N GLY A 50 -4.60 42.86 45.53
CA GLY A 50 -5.08 43.47 44.34
C GLY A 50 -4.31 44.69 43.82
N VAL A 51 -4.51 44.93 42.52
CA VAL A 51 -4.12 46.11 41.75
C VAL A 51 -5.36 46.99 41.56
N PRO A 52 -5.25 48.34 41.66
CA PRO A 52 -6.39 49.24 41.66
C PRO A 52 -6.92 49.51 40.25
N THR A 53 -8.24 49.64 40.18
CA THR A 53 -9.02 50.14 39.05
C THR A 53 -8.88 51.66 38.88
N GLY A 54 -8.59 52.09 37.65
CA GLY A 54 -8.72 53.49 37.22
C GLY A 54 -9.28 53.59 35.80
N PRO A 55 -9.83 54.69 35.34
CA PRO A 55 -11.06 54.72 34.59
C PRO A 55 -10.95 54.79 33.06
N ALA A 56 -12.10 54.61 32.43
CA ALA A 56 -12.43 54.58 31.02
C ALA A 56 -11.86 55.78 30.19
N GLY A 57 -11.44 55.44 28.98
CA GLY A 57 -11.15 56.46 27.96
C GLY A 57 -10.72 55.88 26.63
N GLY A 58 -11.56 56.05 25.60
CA GLY A 58 -11.13 56.24 24.22
C GLY A 58 -11.02 55.00 23.33
N VAL A 59 -12.00 54.85 22.47
CA VAL A 59 -11.95 53.99 21.25
C VAL A 59 -10.92 54.55 20.28
N PRO A 60 -9.92 53.85 19.82
CA PRO A 60 -9.13 54.23 18.67
C PRO A 60 -9.68 53.68 17.36
N ALA A 61 -9.68 54.54 16.34
CA ALA A 61 -10.11 54.31 14.98
C ALA A 61 -9.30 53.20 14.26
N ALA A 62 -9.95 52.54 13.31
CA ALA A 62 -9.39 51.56 12.41
C ALA A 62 -8.17 52.11 11.64
N PRO A 63 -7.12 51.29 11.42
CA PRO A 63 -6.00 51.68 10.55
C PRO A 63 -6.35 51.55 9.08
N SER A 64 -5.92 52.58 8.32
CA SER A 64 -6.03 52.74 6.88
C SER A 64 -5.38 51.61 6.08
N ALA A 65 -5.96 51.30 4.94
CA ALA A 65 -5.48 50.32 3.96
C ALA A 65 -4.09 50.66 3.42
N PRO A 66 -3.25 49.67 3.09
CA PRO A 66 -1.96 49.90 2.43
C PRO A 66 -2.11 50.22 0.93
N PRO A 67 -1.11 50.88 0.31
CA PRO A 67 -1.18 51.34 -1.07
C PRO A 67 -1.10 50.19 -2.08
N ALA A 68 -1.83 50.37 -3.19
CA ALA A 68 -1.93 49.41 -4.30
C ALA A 68 -0.62 49.37 -5.11
N TYR A 69 -0.20 48.15 -5.46
CA TYR A 69 0.86 47.88 -6.45
C TYR A 69 0.32 48.11 -7.87
N PRO A 70 1.06 48.73 -8.79
CA PRO A 70 0.67 48.90 -10.18
C PRO A 70 1.02 47.64 -10.99
N GLY A 71 0.03 47.05 -11.67
CA GLY A 71 0.30 45.99 -12.65
C GLY A 71 -0.73 44.89 -12.82
N THR A 72 -2.03 45.12 -12.57
CA THR A 72 -3.07 44.14 -12.91
C THR A 72 -3.91 44.65 -14.07
N PRO A 73 -4.08 43.92 -15.19
CA PRO A 73 -5.00 44.30 -16.25
C PRO A 73 -6.46 44.15 -15.81
N PRO A 74 -7.38 44.98 -16.37
CA PRO A 74 -8.78 44.98 -15.98
C PRO A 74 -9.50 43.72 -16.46
N PRO A 75 -10.60 43.31 -15.77
CA PRO A 75 -11.39 42.13 -16.15
C PRO A 75 -12.13 42.37 -17.46
N VAL A 76 -12.08 41.43 -18.37
CA VAL A 76 -12.81 41.39 -19.64
C VAL A 76 -14.31 41.24 -19.32
N GLN A 77 -15.09 42.24 -19.74
CA GLN A 77 -16.56 42.19 -19.73
C GLN A 77 -17.04 41.24 -20.83
N VAL A 78 -17.82 40.23 -20.46
CA VAL A 78 -18.55 39.39 -21.39
C VAL A 78 -19.87 40.09 -21.74
N PRO A 79 -20.22 40.31 -23.03
CA PRO A 79 -21.49 40.93 -23.40
C PRO A 79 -22.68 39.99 -23.14
N ALA A 80 -23.76 40.56 -22.58
CA ALA A 80 -25.04 39.89 -22.36
C ALA A 80 -25.74 39.62 -23.68
N ALA A 81 -26.30 38.43 -23.84
CA ALA A 81 -27.18 38.05 -24.96
C ALA A 81 -28.57 38.66 -24.79
N PRO A 82 -29.27 39.01 -25.90
CA PRO A 82 -30.56 39.70 -25.87
C PRO A 82 -31.71 38.72 -25.54
N GLY A 83 -32.69 39.26 -24.83
CA GLY A 83 -33.89 38.58 -24.39
C GLY A 83 -34.82 38.15 -25.54
N GLY A 84 -35.50 37.03 -25.32
CA GLY A 84 -36.59 36.52 -26.12
C GLY A 84 -37.73 36.11 -25.21
N ASP A 85 -38.89 36.59 -25.57
CA ASP A 85 -40.17 36.62 -24.89
C ASP A 85 -40.72 35.34 -24.30
N THR A 86 -41.31 35.49 -23.13
CA THR A 86 -42.20 34.52 -22.47
C THR A 86 -43.66 34.71 -22.97
N PRO A 87 -44.48 33.68 -23.11
CA PRO A 87 -45.83 33.76 -22.67
C PRO A 87 -46.20 32.77 -21.54
N ALA A 88 -47.09 33.32 -20.72
CA ALA A 88 -47.61 32.79 -19.49
C ALA A 88 -48.52 31.58 -19.64
N GLY A 89 -48.59 30.78 -18.56
CA GLY A 89 -49.84 30.17 -18.09
C GLY A 89 -49.86 28.64 -18.06
N LEU A 90 -49.84 28.10 -16.90
CA LEU A 90 -50.85 27.27 -16.25
C LEU A 90 -50.24 26.31 -15.22
N ALA A 91 -50.73 26.41 -14.02
CA ALA A 91 -50.39 25.58 -12.86
C ALA A 91 -51.28 24.30 -12.81
N PRO A 92 -51.25 23.50 -11.70
CA PRO A 92 -50.67 22.15 -11.70
C PRO A 92 -51.70 21.03 -11.64
N GLY A 93 -51.37 19.84 -12.07
CA GLY A 93 -52.22 18.65 -11.98
C GLY A 93 -51.46 17.47 -11.37
N THR A 94 -52.03 16.96 -10.31
CA THR A 94 -51.72 15.80 -9.48
C THR A 94 -51.77 14.46 -10.25
N PRO A 95 -51.07 13.38 -9.78
CA PRO A 95 -50.95 12.12 -10.51
C PRO A 95 -52.10 11.13 -10.29
N PRO A 96 -52.28 10.13 -11.15
CA PRO A 96 -52.98 8.92 -10.78
C PRO A 96 -52.07 7.69 -10.76
N GLY A 97 -52.24 6.87 -9.74
CA GLY A 97 -51.71 5.52 -9.56
C GLY A 97 -52.54 4.44 -10.30
N PRO A 98 -52.43 3.16 -9.95
CA PRO A 98 -52.04 2.11 -10.88
C PRO A 98 -53.20 1.26 -11.43
N GLY A 99 -52.95 0.59 -12.53
CA GLY A 99 -53.90 -0.37 -13.11
C GLY A 99 -53.19 -1.52 -13.81
N VAL A 100 -53.39 -2.72 -13.25
CA VAL A 100 -53.17 -4.03 -13.88
C VAL A 100 -54.43 -4.34 -14.70
N PRO A 101 -54.35 -5.09 -15.84
CA PRO A 101 -54.79 -6.49 -15.87
C PRO A 101 -54.02 -7.43 -16.83
N LEU A 102 -53.75 -8.59 -16.37
CA LEU A 102 -54.09 -9.98 -16.70
C LEU A 102 -54.51 -10.38 -18.15
N GLY A 103 -53.70 -11.30 -18.71
CA GLY A 103 -53.83 -12.58 -19.36
C GLY A 103 -54.66 -12.72 -20.66
N PRO A 104 -54.76 -13.85 -21.35
CA PRO A 104 -54.45 -15.23 -20.99
C PRO A 104 -53.58 -16.00 -22.04
N GLY A 105 -52.85 -17.01 -21.72
CA GLY A 105 -53.13 -18.42 -21.74
C GLY A 105 -52.91 -19.13 -23.07
N VAL A 106 -52.08 -20.15 -23.07
CA VAL A 106 -52.35 -21.50 -23.63
C VAL A 106 -51.15 -22.43 -23.29
N ASP A 107 -51.42 -23.46 -22.48
CA ASP A 107 -50.73 -24.76 -22.39
C ASP A 107 -51.37 -25.70 -23.43
N PRO A 108 -51.02 -27.00 -23.56
CA PRO A 108 -50.01 -27.84 -22.96
C PRO A 108 -49.45 -28.98 -23.89
N ALA A 109 -48.72 -29.89 -23.19
CA ALA A 109 -48.55 -31.34 -23.42
C ALA A 109 -47.36 -31.81 -24.25
N THR A 110 -46.61 -32.68 -23.80
CA THR A 110 -46.51 -34.05 -23.33
C THR A 110 -45.09 -34.53 -23.68
N GLY A 111 -44.37 -35.31 -22.99
CA GLY A 111 -44.50 -36.34 -22.08
C GLY A 111 -43.20 -37.10 -21.84
N THR A 112 -43.13 -37.63 -20.68
CA THR A 112 -42.58 -38.93 -20.24
C THR A 112 -41.08 -39.21 -20.31
N ALA A 113 -40.48 -39.30 -19.17
CA ALA A 113 -40.17 -40.45 -18.29
C ALA A 113 -38.84 -41.16 -18.52
N GLY A 114 -38.06 -41.34 -17.42
CA GLY A 114 -37.19 -42.47 -17.21
C GLY A 114 -35.91 -42.20 -16.47
N ALA A 115 -35.85 -42.29 -15.13
CA ALA A 115 -34.68 -42.67 -14.36
C ALA A 115 -34.66 -44.23 -14.33
N PRO A 116 -33.64 -44.98 -13.86
CA PRO A 116 -32.96 -44.82 -12.59
C PRO A 116 -31.48 -45.29 -12.50
N TRP A 117 -30.80 -44.84 -11.43
CA TRP A 117 -29.81 -45.50 -10.55
C TRP A 117 -28.81 -46.54 -11.07
N GLY A 118 -27.51 -46.30 -10.74
CA GLY A 118 -26.47 -47.34 -10.70
C GLY A 118 -25.24 -46.85 -9.94
N VAL A 119 -25.18 -47.20 -8.66
CA VAL A 119 -24.01 -47.10 -7.77
C VAL A 119 -23.00 -48.19 -8.12
N HIS A 120 -21.72 -47.85 -8.31
CA HIS A 120 -20.58 -48.71 -7.92
C HIS A 120 -19.33 -47.89 -7.71
N GLY A 121 -18.81 -47.95 -6.48
CA GLY A 121 -17.49 -47.43 -6.08
C GLY A 121 -16.34 -48.27 -6.62
N ARG A 122 -15.21 -47.57 -6.79
CA ARG A 122 -13.87 -48.15 -6.58
C ARG A 122 -12.86 -47.05 -6.30
N THR A 123 -12.23 -47.20 -5.18
CA THR A 123 -10.99 -46.58 -4.73
C THR A 123 -9.84 -46.86 -5.69
N GLY A 124 -9.04 -45.83 -6.00
CA GLY A 124 -7.80 -45.99 -6.74
C GLY A 124 -7.01 -44.67 -6.75
N THR A 125 -6.12 -44.55 -5.78
CA THR A 125 -5.01 -43.59 -5.76
C THR A 125 -4.10 -43.78 -6.97
N ALA A 126 -3.84 -42.76 -7.76
CA ALA A 126 -2.75 -42.72 -8.72
C ALA A 126 -2.09 -41.31 -8.71
N PRO A 127 -0.76 -41.22 -8.89
CA PRO A 127 0.03 -40.04 -8.59
C PRO A 127 -0.07 -39.01 -9.68
N ALA A 128 0.16 -37.73 -9.30
CA ALA A 128 0.22 -36.58 -10.16
C ALA A 128 1.28 -36.75 -11.27
N ALA A 129 0.83 -36.86 -12.51
CA ALA A 129 1.68 -36.80 -13.68
C ALA A 129 1.88 -35.33 -14.05
N GLN A 130 3.12 -34.90 -14.02
CA GLN A 130 3.59 -33.68 -14.67
C GLN A 130 3.30 -33.78 -16.17
N VAL A 131 2.50 -32.85 -16.68
CA VAL A 131 2.29 -32.70 -18.11
C VAL A 131 3.24 -31.61 -18.56
N PRO A 132 4.24 -31.91 -19.44
CA PRO A 132 5.04 -30.89 -20.07
C PRO A 132 4.16 -30.17 -21.11
N TRP A 133 4.12 -28.84 -21.07
CA TRP A 133 3.52 -28.04 -22.12
C TRP A 133 4.36 -28.16 -23.40
N ALA A 134 3.82 -28.81 -24.42
CA ALA A 134 4.27 -28.68 -25.80
C ALA A 134 3.29 -27.75 -26.54
N PRO A 135 3.77 -26.75 -27.31
CA PRO A 135 2.88 -25.93 -28.14
C PRO A 135 2.30 -26.80 -29.23
N GLY A 136 0.98 -26.90 -29.26
CA GLY A 136 0.22 -27.60 -30.29
C GLY A 136 0.44 -26.97 -31.65
N SER A 137 1.05 -27.73 -32.56
CA SER A 137 1.12 -27.48 -33.98
C SER A 137 -0.28 -27.64 -34.58
N GLY A 138 -0.76 -26.59 -35.27
CA GLY A 138 -1.89 -26.77 -36.15
C GLY A 138 -2.76 -25.56 -36.38
N ALA A 139 -2.29 -24.62 -37.21
CA ALA A 139 -3.01 -23.91 -38.23
C ALA A 139 -2.09 -22.80 -38.79
N GLU A 140 -1.44 -23.03 -39.89
CA GLU A 140 -0.83 -21.96 -40.68
C GLU A 140 -1.93 -21.02 -41.19
N PRO A 141 -1.81 -19.70 -40.97
CA PRO A 141 -2.62 -18.75 -41.71
C PRO A 141 -2.09 -18.66 -43.15
N PRO A 142 -2.94 -18.37 -44.13
CA PRO A 142 -2.58 -18.35 -45.56
C PRO A 142 -1.53 -17.27 -45.84
N ALA A 143 -0.50 -17.67 -46.54
CA ALA A 143 0.54 -16.78 -47.04
C ALA A 143 -0.07 -15.77 -48.02
N THR A 144 -0.14 -14.51 -47.66
CA THR A 144 -0.40 -13.41 -48.57
C THR A 144 0.80 -12.47 -48.61
N GLY A 145 1.47 -12.46 -49.75
CA GLY A 145 2.15 -11.27 -50.29
C GLY A 145 3.48 -10.90 -49.64
N ALA A 146 4.56 -11.32 -50.29
CA ALA A 146 5.87 -10.70 -50.17
C ALA A 146 5.79 -9.19 -50.42
N GLY A 147 6.09 -8.41 -49.37
CA GLY A 147 6.23 -6.95 -49.42
C GLY A 147 7.27 -6.50 -48.42
N ALA A 148 8.47 -6.14 -48.93
CA ALA A 148 9.51 -5.28 -48.36
C ALA A 148 9.96 -5.57 -46.92
N GLY A 149 11.23 -5.95 -46.76
CA GLY A 149 11.97 -6.12 -45.50
C GLY A 149 11.93 -4.90 -44.58
N GLY A 150 10.89 -4.88 -43.75
CA GLY A 150 10.86 -4.07 -42.52
C GLY A 150 11.35 -4.95 -41.38
N GLY A 151 12.58 -4.75 -40.93
CA GLY A 151 13.04 -5.34 -39.67
C GLY A 151 12.01 -5.07 -38.61
N ALA A 152 11.50 -6.12 -37.93
CA ALA A 152 10.56 -5.98 -36.86
C ALA A 152 11.14 -4.96 -35.85
N ALA A 153 10.43 -3.86 -35.63
CA ALA A 153 10.85 -2.87 -34.65
C ALA A 153 11.07 -3.58 -33.32
N PRO A 154 12.20 -3.33 -32.67
CA PRO A 154 12.50 -4.01 -31.41
C PRO A 154 11.37 -3.78 -30.40
N SER A 155 10.95 -4.87 -29.74
CA SER A 155 9.91 -4.78 -28.70
C SER A 155 10.34 -3.82 -27.58
N PRO A 156 9.48 -2.91 -27.12
CA PRO A 156 9.83 -1.92 -26.11
C PRO A 156 10.22 -2.56 -24.79
N GLN A 157 11.30 -2.04 -24.17
CA GLN A 157 11.88 -2.52 -22.93
C GLN A 157 12.06 -1.34 -21.97
N LEU A 158 10.97 -0.86 -21.38
CA LEU A 158 10.96 0.34 -20.54
C LEU A 158 11.12 0.03 -19.04
N LEU A 159 11.21 -1.23 -18.63
CA LEU A 159 11.37 -1.59 -17.22
C LEU A 159 12.65 -0.99 -16.63
N PRO A 160 12.59 -0.42 -15.41
CA PRO A 160 13.79 -0.05 -14.69
C PRO A 160 14.64 -1.29 -14.35
N ARG A 161 15.88 -1.08 -13.95
CA ARG A 161 16.76 -2.18 -13.54
C ARG A 161 16.13 -2.97 -12.40
N PRO A 162 16.30 -4.31 -12.37
CA PRO A 162 15.80 -5.12 -11.27
C PRO A 162 16.43 -4.65 -9.94
N PRO A 163 15.65 -4.63 -8.85
CA PRO A 163 16.15 -4.17 -7.57
C PRO A 163 17.25 -5.12 -7.05
N ALA A 164 18.42 -4.56 -6.77
CA ALA A 164 19.52 -5.33 -6.17
C ALA A 164 19.13 -5.76 -4.75
N GLY A 165 19.49 -7.01 -4.38
CA GLY A 165 19.24 -7.54 -3.05
C GLY A 165 17.73 -7.63 -2.70
N PHE A 166 16.88 -7.99 -3.69
CA PHE A 166 15.48 -8.34 -3.43
C PHE A 166 15.43 -9.73 -2.81
N LEU A 167 14.83 -9.83 -1.63
CA LEU A 167 14.68 -11.06 -0.85
C LEU A 167 13.27 -11.18 -0.27
N GLY A 168 12.89 -12.43 0.05
CA GLY A 168 11.59 -12.75 0.58
C GLY A 168 10.47 -12.62 -0.46
N ARG A 169 9.25 -12.46 0.02
CA ARG A 169 8.07 -12.21 -0.81
C ARG A 169 7.73 -13.33 -1.79
N ALA A 170 8.13 -14.57 -1.49
CA ALA A 170 7.82 -15.70 -2.35
C ALA A 170 6.30 -15.90 -2.50
N ALA A 171 5.56 -15.77 -1.39
CA ALA A 171 4.11 -15.92 -1.39
C ALA A 171 3.41 -14.85 -2.24
N GLU A 172 3.87 -13.59 -2.15
CA GLU A 172 3.31 -12.49 -2.93
C GLU A 172 3.70 -12.58 -4.41
N LEU A 173 4.92 -13.02 -4.73
CA LEU A 173 5.33 -13.29 -6.11
C LEU A 173 4.51 -14.43 -6.74
N ASP A 174 4.26 -15.50 -5.99
CA ASP A 174 3.40 -16.61 -6.42
C ASP A 174 1.95 -16.14 -6.59
N GLN A 175 1.46 -15.30 -5.67
CA GLN A 175 0.12 -14.71 -5.78
C GLN A 175 0.01 -13.82 -7.02
N LEU A 176 1.00 -12.96 -7.28
CA LEU A 176 1.05 -12.15 -8.50
C LEU A 176 1.01 -13.04 -9.75
N THR A 177 1.78 -14.12 -9.78
CA THR A 177 1.83 -15.06 -10.91
C THR A 177 0.46 -15.70 -11.15
N ARG A 178 -0.20 -16.18 -10.09
CA ARG A 178 -1.54 -16.76 -10.21
C ARG A 178 -2.59 -15.77 -10.69
N LEU A 179 -2.45 -14.50 -10.32
CA LEU A 179 -3.41 -13.45 -10.70
C LEU A 179 -3.14 -12.87 -12.09
N ALA A 180 -1.89 -12.81 -12.53
CA ALA A 180 -1.48 -12.12 -13.74
C ALA A 180 -1.45 -13.03 -14.97
N LEU A 181 -1.04 -14.31 -14.85
CA LEU A 181 -0.84 -15.14 -16.01
C LEU A 181 -2.06 -16.01 -16.35
N PRO A 182 -2.50 -16.05 -17.63
CA PRO A 182 -3.59 -16.91 -18.07
C PRO A 182 -3.20 -18.38 -17.90
N GLY A 183 -4.02 -19.13 -17.21
CA GLY A 183 -3.80 -20.51 -16.77
C GLY A 183 -4.09 -20.71 -15.30
N ALA A 184 -4.03 -19.64 -14.52
CA ALA A 184 -4.42 -19.63 -13.12
C ALA A 184 -5.92 -19.27 -12.90
N ALA A 185 -6.55 -18.58 -13.84
CA ALA A 185 -8.00 -18.36 -13.87
C ALA A 185 -8.60 -19.27 -14.95
N GLY A 186 -9.62 -20.08 -14.59
CA GLY A 186 -10.21 -21.09 -15.47
C GLY A 186 -10.65 -20.55 -16.84
N PRO A 187 -10.99 -21.46 -17.79
CA PRO A 187 -11.37 -21.07 -19.15
C PRO A 187 -12.62 -20.18 -19.12
N GLY A 188 -12.48 -18.92 -19.52
CA GLY A 188 -13.60 -17.98 -19.62
C GLY A 188 -13.31 -16.51 -19.39
N THR A 189 -12.13 -16.14 -18.91
CA THR A 189 -11.77 -14.71 -18.76
C THR A 189 -10.98 -14.25 -19.97
N ALA A 190 -11.68 -13.73 -20.98
CA ALA A 190 -11.08 -13.12 -22.17
C ALA A 190 -10.53 -11.70 -21.93
N ASP A 191 -10.45 -11.27 -20.67
CA ASP A 191 -10.06 -9.91 -20.34
C ASP A 191 -8.60 -9.83 -19.93
N SER A 192 -7.98 -8.68 -20.23
CA SER A 192 -6.62 -8.35 -19.76
C SER A 192 -6.55 -8.44 -18.23
N ALA A 193 -5.49 -9.06 -17.72
CA ALA A 193 -5.30 -9.15 -16.28
C ALA A 193 -4.85 -7.81 -15.71
N LEU A 194 -5.60 -7.30 -14.73
CA LEU A 194 -5.25 -6.10 -13.96
C LEU A 194 -4.97 -6.50 -12.51
N VAL A 195 -3.73 -6.31 -12.06
CA VAL A 195 -3.32 -6.61 -10.69
C VAL A 195 -2.82 -5.35 -10.01
N LEU A 196 -3.40 -5.07 -8.85
CA LEU A 196 -3.12 -3.91 -8.03
C LEU A 196 -2.27 -4.32 -6.81
N VAL A 197 -1.05 -3.80 -6.71
CA VAL A 197 -0.14 -4.02 -5.58
C VAL A 197 -0.23 -2.81 -4.64
N THR A 198 -0.81 -3.01 -3.45
CA THR A 198 -1.04 -1.95 -2.46
C THR A 198 -0.22 -2.16 -1.18
N GLY A 199 -0.14 -1.14 -0.35
CA GLY A 199 0.53 -1.21 0.95
C GLY A 199 1.23 0.09 1.35
N PRO A 200 1.79 0.16 2.56
CA PRO A 200 2.38 1.38 3.11
C PRO A 200 3.58 1.87 2.30
N ALA A 201 3.93 3.14 2.55
CA ALA A 201 5.12 3.75 1.96
C ALA A 201 6.39 2.99 2.38
N GLY A 202 7.27 2.68 1.42
CA GLY A 202 8.55 2.00 1.72
C GLY A 202 8.47 0.47 1.89
N VAL A 203 7.30 -0.16 1.71
CA VAL A 203 7.09 -1.61 1.87
C VAL A 203 7.65 -2.46 0.71
N GLY A 204 8.03 -1.83 -0.41
CA GLY A 204 8.67 -2.51 -1.54
C GLY A 204 7.75 -2.86 -2.73
N LYS A 205 6.60 -2.18 -2.92
CA LYS A 205 5.65 -2.41 -4.03
C LYS A 205 6.30 -2.37 -5.41
N THR A 206 6.97 -1.27 -5.72
CA THR A 206 7.72 -1.09 -6.98
C THR A 206 8.76 -2.17 -7.18
N ALA A 207 9.50 -2.52 -6.10
CA ALA A 207 10.52 -3.56 -6.14
C ALA A 207 9.93 -4.94 -6.47
N LEU A 208 8.77 -5.28 -5.88
CA LEU A 208 8.05 -6.51 -6.17
C LEU A 208 7.57 -6.55 -7.62
N ALA A 209 6.89 -5.49 -8.09
CA ALA A 209 6.36 -5.41 -9.45
C ALA A 209 7.47 -5.52 -10.51
N VAL A 210 8.57 -4.77 -10.32
CA VAL A 210 9.73 -4.81 -11.24
C VAL A 210 10.42 -6.17 -11.20
N ARG A 211 10.58 -6.77 -10.02
CA ARG A 211 11.17 -8.12 -9.87
C ARG A 211 10.34 -9.16 -10.61
N TRP A 212 9.02 -9.15 -10.40
CA TRP A 212 8.10 -10.05 -11.08
C TRP A 212 8.13 -9.84 -12.60
N ALA A 213 8.12 -8.59 -13.06
CA ALA A 213 8.15 -8.23 -14.47
C ALA A 213 9.41 -8.76 -15.19
N HIS A 214 10.57 -8.69 -14.52
CA HIS A 214 11.80 -9.26 -15.07
C HIS A 214 11.81 -10.79 -15.07
N SER A 215 11.23 -11.43 -14.05
CA SER A 215 11.18 -12.89 -13.97
C SER A 215 10.26 -13.53 -15.00
N HIS A 216 9.27 -12.78 -15.52
CA HIS A 216 8.28 -13.26 -16.50
C HIS A 216 8.42 -12.55 -17.86
N ALA A 217 9.61 -12.05 -18.16
CA ALA A 217 9.89 -11.29 -19.38
C ALA A 217 9.53 -12.03 -20.67
N GLU A 218 9.73 -13.36 -20.69
CA GLU A 218 9.47 -14.23 -21.84
C GLU A 218 7.97 -14.36 -22.17
N ALA A 219 7.09 -14.16 -21.18
CA ALA A 219 5.64 -14.18 -21.40
C ALA A 219 5.12 -12.97 -22.21
N PHE A 220 5.95 -11.92 -22.37
CA PHE A 220 5.56 -10.65 -23.00
C PHE A 220 6.49 -10.29 -24.18
N PRO A 221 6.48 -11.08 -25.25
CA PRO A 221 7.38 -10.89 -26.38
C PRO A 221 7.16 -9.58 -27.16
N HIS A 222 5.95 -9.01 -27.06
CA HIS A 222 5.60 -7.78 -27.79
C HIS A 222 5.97 -6.49 -27.04
N GLY A 223 6.42 -6.59 -25.79
CA GLY A 223 6.97 -5.45 -25.06
C GLY A 223 6.62 -5.38 -23.60
N ARG A 224 7.43 -4.60 -22.87
CA ARG A 224 7.27 -4.29 -21.46
C ARG A 224 7.35 -2.79 -21.28
N LEU A 225 6.21 -2.20 -20.93
CA LEU A 225 6.03 -0.78 -20.72
C LEU A 225 6.11 -0.48 -19.21
N PHE A 226 6.67 0.66 -18.88
CA PHE A 226 6.75 1.14 -17.50
C PHE A 226 6.50 2.64 -17.49
N ALA A 227 5.70 3.11 -16.53
CA ALA A 227 5.53 4.52 -16.25
C ALA A 227 5.44 4.75 -14.73
N ASP A 228 6.22 5.71 -14.22
CA ASP A 228 6.01 6.29 -12.89
C ASP A 228 4.96 7.39 -13.00
N LEU A 229 3.80 7.16 -12.41
CA LEU A 229 2.66 8.08 -12.46
C LEU A 229 2.82 9.24 -11.48
N ARG A 230 3.85 9.22 -10.63
CA ARG A 230 4.17 10.28 -9.68
C ARG A 230 2.99 10.71 -8.80
N GLY A 231 2.14 9.74 -8.46
CA GLY A 231 0.94 9.97 -7.68
C GLY A 231 1.21 10.42 -6.25
N PHE A 232 2.37 10.06 -5.69
CA PHE A 232 2.83 10.46 -4.36
C PHE A 232 4.25 11.01 -4.47
N GLY A 233 4.42 12.28 -4.12
CA GLY A 233 5.71 12.99 -4.19
C GLY A 233 5.49 14.48 -4.37
N GLY A 234 6.57 15.26 -4.36
CA GLY A 234 6.51 16.72 -4.51
C GLY A 234 6.50 17.22 -5.96
N GLY A 235 6.43 16.34 -6.95
CA GLY A 235 6.45 16.69 -8.37
C GLY A 235 5.05 16.78 -9.00
N GLU A 236 5.00 17.33 -10.23
CA GLU A 236 3.77 17.28 -11.03
C GLU A 236 3.43 15.82 -11.39
N GLU A 237 2.17 15.47 -11.21
CA GLU A 237 1.67 14.14 -11.57
C GLU A 237 1.83 13.87 -13.07
N ALA A 238 2.14 12.62 -13.42
CA ALA A 238 2.17 12.24 -14.81
C ALA A 238 0.76 12.30 -15.41
N ARG A 239 0.60 13.13 -16.44
CA ARG A 239 -0.67 13.23 -17.17
C ARG A 239 -0.85 11.99 -18.05
N PRO A 240 -2.02 11.32 -18.03
CA PRO A 240 -2.24 10.12 -18.82
C PRO A 240 -1.91 10.29 -20.30
N GLY A 241 -2.22 11.46 -20.89
CA GLY A 241 -1.89 11.76 -22.29
C GLY A 241 -0.39 11.78 -22.59
N GLN A 242 0.46 12.21 -21.64
CA GLN A 242 1.91 12.16 -21.80
C GLN A 242 2.41 10.71 -21.76
N VAL A 243 1.93 9.91 -20.79
CA VAL A 243 2.29 8.49 -20.68
C VAL A 243 1.85 7.72 -21.93
N LEU A 244 0.62 7.97 -22.42
CA LEU A 244 0.14 7.36 -23.66
C LEU A 244 1.02 7.71 -24.85
N ARG A 245 1.47 8.95 -24.96
CA ARG A 245 2.38 9.36 -26.01
C ARG A 245 3.71 8.61 -25.95
N GLU A 246 4.28 8.47 -24.76
CA GLU A 246 5.52 7.71 -24.53
C GLU A 246 5.33 6.23 -24.89
N PHE A 247 4.22 5.61 -24.48
CA PHE A 247 3.90 4.23 -24.80
C PHE A 247 3.70 4.02 -26.30
N LEU A 248 2.97 4.90 -26.99
CA LEU A 248 2.73 4.83 -28.43
C LEU A 248 4.04 4.97 -29.22
N LEU A 249 4.91 5.91 -28.83
CA LEU A 249 6.25 6.06 -29.43
C LEU A 249 7.08 4.78 -29.23
N ALA A 250 7.10 4.22 -28.03
CA ALA A 250 7.81 2.98 -27.73
C ALA A 250 7.27 1.79 -28.52
N LEU A 251 5.96 1.75 -28.79
CA LEU A 251 5.31 0.73 -29.62
C LEU A 251 5.52 0.93 -31.12
N GLY A 252 6.28 1.96 -31.52
CA GLY A 252 6.67 2.21 -32.91
C GLY A 252 5.71 3.12 -33.67
N VAL A 253 4.81 3.84 -32.98
CA VAL A 253 3.94 4.84 -33.63
C VAL A 253 4.74 6.11 -33.92
N GLU A 254 4.70 6.58 -35.14
CA GLU A 254 5.36 7.81 -35.57
C GLU A 254 4.77 9.03 -34.84
N ALA A 255 5.61 9.94 -34.36
CA ALA A 255 5.21 11.06 -33.51
C ALA A 255 4.08 11.90 -34.10
N GLY A 256 4.09 12.13 -35.45
CA GLY A 256 3.06 12.88 -36.15
C GLY A 256 1.72 12.15 -36.31
N ARG A 257 1.67 10.85 -36.01
CA ARG A 257 0.45 10.04 -36.07
C ARG A 257 -0.23 9.86 -34.71
N ILE A 258 0.40 10.34 -33.62
CA ILE A 258 -0.18 10.25 -32.28
C ILE A 258 -1.19 11.38 -32.11
N PRO A 259 -2.45 11.08 -31.80
CA PRO A 259 -3.47 12.10 -31.57
C PRO A 259 -3.10 13.00 -30.40
N GLU A 260 -3.46 14.29 -30.47
CA GLU A 260 -3.29 15.24 -29.36
C GLU A 260 -4.28 14.99 -28.21
N SER A 261 -5.50 14.54 -28.55
CA SER A 261 -6.52 14.19 -27.55
C SER A 261 -6.10 12.92 -26.80
N ALA A 262 -6.14 12.98 -25.45
CA ALA A 262 -5.83 11.85 -24.60
C ALA A 262 -6.77 10.65 -24.87
N ASP A 263 -8.05 10.90 -25.14
CA ASP A 263 -9.03 9.84 -25.42
C ASP A 263 -8.76 9.15 -26.76
N ALA A 264 -8.41 9.91 -27.79
CA ALA A 264 -8.04 9.36 -29.09
C ALA A 264 -6.70 8.60 -29.02
N ALA A 265 -5.72 9.11 -28.25
CA ALA A 265 -4.48 8.41 -27.98
C ALA A 265 -4.71 7.10 -27.21
N ALA A 266 -5.61 7.09 -26.23
CA ALA A 266 -6.00 5.89 -25.49
C ALA A 266 -6.71 4.86 -26.40
N ALA A 267 -7.57 5.31 -27.31
CA ALA A 267 -8.23 4.44 -28.29
C ALA A 267 -7.21 3.80 -29.24
N LEU A 268 -6.26 4.58 -29.76
CA LEU A 268 -5.17 4.08 -30.61
C LEU A 268 -4.29 3.07 -29.87
N TYR A 269 -3.93 3.39 -28.61
CA TYR A 269 -3.16 2.49 -27.74
C TYR A 269 -3.87 1.15 -27.53
N ARG A 270 -5.16 1.16 -27.19
CA ARG A 270 -5.96 -0.07 -27.04
C ARG A 270 -6.02 -0.88 -28.33
N SER A 271 -6.20 -0.21 -29.46
CA SER A 271 -6.22 -0.89 -30.76
C SER A 271 -4.88 -1.59 -31.08
N ILE A 272 -3.75 -0.94 -30.76
CA ILE A 272 -2.42 -1.54 -30.97
C ILE A 272 -2.14 -2.68 -30.01
N ALA A 273 -2.66 -2.60 -28.79
CA ALA A 273 -2.45 -3.59 -27.75
C ALA A 273 -3.35 -4.84 -27.90
N ALA A 274 -4.45 -4.75 -28.66
CA ALA A 274 -5.50 -5.78 -28.71
C ALA A 274 -4.99 -7.20 -29.03
N ASP A 275 -4.06 -7.32 -29.96
CA ASP A 275 -3.51 -8.60 -30.42
C ASP A 275 -2.06 -8.83 -29.92
N ARG A 276 -1.61 -8.07 -28.92
CA ARG A 276 -0.23 -8.14 -28.40
C ARG A 276 -0.19 -8.70 -27.00
N ALA A 277 0.84 -9.48 -26.71
CA ALA A 277 1.18 -9.86 -25.34
C ALA A 277 2.12 -8.78 -24.75
N LEU A 278 1.53 -7.84 -24.01
CA LEU A 278 2.21 -6.70 -23.40
C LEU A 278 2.15 -6.78 -21.87
N LEU A 279 3.25 -6.45 -21.24
CA LEU A 279 3.26 -6.13 -19.82
C LEU A 279 3.29 -4.62 -19.64
N VAL A 280 2.38 -4.09 -18.84
CA VAL A 280 2.31 -2.68 -18.46
C VAL A 280 2.50 -2.55 -16.97
N VAL A 281 3.49 -1.80 -16.52
CA VAL A 281 3.71 -1.51 -15.10
C VAL A 281 3.48 -0.03 -14.88
N LEU A 282 2.43 0.29 -14.12
CA LEU A 282 2.05 1.64 -13.73
C LEU A 282 2.41 1.83 -12.27
N ASP A 283 3.54 2.46 -12.03
CA ASP A 283 4.07 2.65 -10.69
C ASP A 283 3.54 3.91 -10.03
N ASN A 284 3.34 3.86 -8.71
CA ASN A 284 3.02 5.02 -7.88
C ASN A 284 1.72 5.75 -8.29
N ALA A 285 0.67 5.02 -8.63
CA ALA A 285 -0.66 5.56 -8.94
C ALA A 285 -1.36 6.08 -7.68
N HIS A 286 -2.13 7.18 -7.81
CA HIS A 286 -2.90 7.74 -6.70
C HIS A 286 -4.42 7.64 -6.88
N SER A 287 -4.91 7.51 -8.11
CA SER A 287 -6.34 7.43 -8.40
C SER A 287 -6.66 6.48 -9.54
N SER A 288 -7.86 5.91 -9.51
CA SER A 288 -8.38 5.07 -10.60
C SER A 288 -8.50 5.85 -11.92
N ALA A 289 -8.83 7.14 -11.85
CA ALA A 289 -8.94 8.00 -13.02
C ALA A 289 -7.61 8.18 -13.75
N GLN A 290 -6.48 8.19 -13.01
CA GLN A 290 -5.14 8.27 -13.59
C GLN A 290 -4.77 6.99 -14.34
N VAL A 291 -5.23 5.83 -13.87
CA VAL A 291 -4.88 4.50 -14.40
C VAL A 291 -5.72 4.11 -15.63
N ARG A 292 -7.05 4.33 -15.58
CA ARG A 292 -7.98 3.84 -16.61
C ARG A 292 -7.61 4.14 -18.05
N PRO A 293 -7.17 5.35 -18.42
CA PRO A 293 -6.78 5.64 -19.80
C PRO A 293 -5.58 4.81 -20.30
N LEU A 294 -4.76 4.29 -19.36
CA LEU A 294 -3.51 3.56 -19.62
C LEU A 294 -3.70 2.04 -19.66
N LEU A 295 -4.92 1.55 -19.43
CA LEU A 295 -5.23 0.12 -19.49
C LEU A 295 -5.25 -0.34 -20.96
N PRO A 296 -4.45 -1.36 -21.34
CA PRO A 296 -4.49 -1.95 -22.66
C PRO A 296 -5.77 -2.77 -22.84
N ALA A 297 -6.18 -2.98 -24.09
CA ALA A 297 -7.18 -3.98 -24.44
C ALA A 297 -6.47 -5.23 -24.98
N GLY A 298 -7.04 -6.39 -24.73
CA GLY A 298 -6.56 -7.66 -25.26
C GLY A 298 -6.28 -8.71 -24.20
N PRO A 299 -6.57 -9.98 -24.50
CA PRO A 299 -6.53 -11.07 -23.53
C PRO A 299 -5.11 -11.47 -23.09
N TYR A 300 -4.11 -11.03 -23.83
CA TYR A 300 -2.70 -11.37 -23.54
C TYR A 300 -1.95 -10.23 -22.84
N CYS A 301 -2.66 -9.14 -22.52
CA CYS A 301 -2.06 -8.02 -21.81
C CYS A 301 -2.18 -8.22 -20.30
N VAL A 302 -1.12 -7.85 -19.58
CA VAL A 302 -1.10 -7.80 -18.13
C VAL A 302 -0.74 -6.41 -17.68
N THR A 303 -1.53 -5.84 -16.77
CA THR A 303 -1.22 -4.56 -16.14
C THR A 303 -0.98 -4.75 -14.65
N LEU A 304 0.20 -4.33 -14.18
CA LEU A 304 0.53 -4.22 -12.76
C LEU A 304 0.47 -2.76 -12.36
N VAL A 305 -0.33 -2.45 -11.36
CA VAL A 305 -0.43 -1.10 -10.80
C VAL A 305 0.11 -1.13 -9.37
N THR A 306 1.02 -0.24 -9.02
CA THR A 306 1.42 -0.07 -7.63
C THR A 306 0.82 1.21 -7.07
N SER A 307 0.33 1.15 -5.84
CA SER A 307 -0.27 2.32 -5.18
C SER A 307 -0.07 2.29 -3.67
N ARG A 308 -0.07 3.48 -3.06
CA ARG A 308 -0.22 3.66 -1.61
C ARG A 308 -1.68 3.76 -1.19
N SER A 309 -2.61 3.92 -2.14
CA SER A 309 -4.06 3.90 -1.92
C SER A 309 -4.64 2.57 -2.36
N ARG A 310 -5.78 2.19 -1.79
CA ARG A 310 -6.47 0.93 -2.11
C ARG A 310 -7.01 0.92 -3.54
N LEU A 311 -7.32 2.08 -4.12
CA LEU A 311 -7.88 2.25 -5.48
C LEU A 311 -9.11 1.36 -5.72
N ASP A 312 -10.04 1.34 -4.77
CA ASP A 312 -11.23 0.49 -4.79
C ASP A 312 -12.08 0.67 -6.05
N GLY A 313 -11.99 1.84 -6.70
CA GLY A 313 -12.61 2.08 -7.99
C GLY A 313 -12.12 1.15 -9.11
N LEU A 314 -10.83 0.73 -9.11
CA LEU A 314 -10.33 -0.25 -10.07
C LEU A 314 -10.83 -1.66 -9.76
N VAL A 315 -11.00 -1.97 -8.48
CA VAL A 315 -11.55 -3.27 -8.05
C VAL A 315 -13.03 -3.36 -8.44
N ALA A 316 -13.79 -2.31 -8.18
CA ALA A 316 -15.24 -2.31 -8.39
C ALA A 316 -15.66 -2.27 -9.87
N THR A 317 -14.92 -1.54 -10.72
CA THR A 317 -15.37 -1.30 -12.11
C THR A 317 -14.46 -1.91 -13.17
N ASP A 318 -13.17 -2.14 -12.85
CA ASP A 318 -12.19 -2.61 -13.81
C ASP A 318 -11.67 -4.03 -13.48
N SER A 319 -12.36 -4.74 -12.57
CA SER A 319 -12.06 -6.12 -12.15
C SER A 319 -10.62 -6.32 -11.67
N ALA A 320 -10.00 -5.27 -11.10
CA ALA A 320 -8.65 -5.36 -10.58
C ALA A 320 -8.57 -6.35 -9.40
N ARG A 321 -7.55 -7.19 -9.40
CA ARG A 321 -7.26 -8.12 -8.31
C ARG A 321 -6.15 -7.56 -7.44
N SER A 322 -6.37 -7.49 -6.12
CA SER A 322 -5.44 -6.82 -5.20
C SER A 322 -4.49 -7.80 -4.52
N VAL A 323 -3.21 -7.39 -4.46
CA VAL A 323 -2.16 -7.98 -3.63
C VAL A 323 -1.71 -6.92 -2.63
N ARG A 324 -2.02 -7.13 -1.35
CA ARG A 324 -1.61 -6.21 -0.29
C ARG A 324 -0.26 -6.65 0.28
N LEU A 325 0.70 -5.71 0.31
CA LEU A 325 2.00 -5.92 0.95
C LEU A 325 1.98 -5.39 2.38
N HIS A 326 2.44 -6.23 3.28
CA HIS A 326 2.68 -5.88 4.69
C HIS A 326 4.19 -5.67 4.93
N ALA A 327 4.55 -5.16 6.10
CA ALA A 327 5.94 -5.15 6.54
C ALA A 327 6.55 -6.56 6.51
N LEU A 328 7.86 -6.65 6.38
CA LEU A 328 8.58 -7.93 6.49
C LEU A 328 8.47 -8.46 7.91
N ASP A 329 8.40 -9.76 8.05
CA ASP A 329 8.56 -10.39 9.35
C ASP A 329 10.03 -10.27 9.85
N ILE A 330 10.27 -10.74 11.07
CA ILE A 330 11.59 -10.62 11.70
C ILE A 330 12.66 -11.37 10.90
N GLU A 331 12.36 -12.58 10.43
CA GLU A 331 13.33 -13.43 9.74
C GLU A 331 13.61 -12.91 8.31
N GLU A 332 12.58 -12.46 7.59
CA GLU A 332 12.74 -11.79 6.30
C GLU A 332 13.54 -10.49 6.42
N GLY A 333 13.28 -9.70 7.48
CA GLY A 333 14.01 -8.47 7.76
C GLY A 333 15.48 -8.73 8.10
N VAL A 334 15.78 -9.76 8.88
CA VAL A 334 17.15 -10.20 9.20
C VAL A 334 17.85 -10.69 7.92
N ALA A 335 17.17 -11.47 7.08
CA ALA A 335 17.73 -11.90 5.80
C ALA A 335 18.06 -10.71 4.89
N LEU A 336 17.19 -9.68 4.85
CA LEU A 336 17.46 -8.44 4.10
C LEU A 336 18.70 -7.71 4.63
N LEU A 337 18.88 -7.61 5.97
CA LEU A 337 20.07 -7.03 6.55
C LEU A 337 21.32 -7.84 6.19
N GLY A 338 21.25 -9.18 6.23
CA GLY A 338 22.33 -10.09 5.84
C GLY A 338 22.76 -9.94 4.37
N ALA A 339 21.80 -9.74 3.47
CA ALA A 339 22.09 -9.52 2.05
C ALA A 339 22.81 -8.20 1.77
N VAL A 340 22.56 -7.17 2.58
CA VAL A 340 23.17 -5.84 2.39
C VAL A 340 24.48 -5.71 3.15
N LEU A 341 24.56 -6.26 4.36
CA LEU A 341 25.71 -6.09 5.27
C LEU A 341 26.72 -7.23 5.23
N GLY A 342 26.34 -8.38 4.65
CA GLY A 342 27.03 -9.66 4.76
C GLY A 342 26.48 -10.49 5.92
N GLN A 343 26.37 -11.82 5.71
CA GLN A 343 25.81 -12.74 6.71
C GLN A 343 26.64 -12.75 8.00
N ASP A 344 27.95 -12.66 7.90
CA ASP A 344 28.83 -12.70 9.07
C ASP A 344 28.48 -11.60 10.09
N ARG A 345 28.21 -10.37 9.64
CA ARG A 345 27.82 -9.26 10.53
C ARG A 345 26.51 -9.48 11.26
N VAL A 346 25.58 -10.17 10.64
CA VAL A 346 24.26 -10.46 11.24
C VAL A 346 24.37 -11.64 12.21
N THR A 347 25.19 -12.64 11.89
CA THR A 347 25.41 -13.82 12.75
C THR A 347 26.31 -13.50 13.96
N GLU A 348 27.14 -12.45 13.92
CA GLU A 348 27.88 -11.96 15.09
C GLU A 348 26.96 -11.46 16.21
N ASP A 349 25.81 -10.86 15.88
CA ASP A 349 24.85 -10.31 16.85
C ASP A 349 23.40 -10.47 16.37
N PRO A 350 22.85 -11.70 16.43
CA PRO A 350 21.50 -11.97 15.95
C PRO A 350 20.41 -11.23 16.76
N ALA A 351 20.67 -10.95 18.04
CA ALA A 351 19.73 -10.22 18.89
C ALA A 351 19.59 -8.77 18.43
N ALA A 352 20.72 -8.09 18.18
CA ALA A 352 20.68 -6.73 17.64
C ALA A 352 20.12 -6.66 16.22
N ALA A 353 20.33 -7.70 15.38
CA ALA A 353 19.71 -7.76 14.06
C ALA A 353 18.19 -7.81 14.15
N ARG A 354 17.61 -8.66 14.99
CA ARG A 354 16.16 -8.73 15.22
C ARG A 354 15.62 -7.43 15.82
N GLU A 355 16.34 -6.84 16.75
CA GLU A 355 15.97 -5.55 17.32
C GLU A 355 15.94 -4.43 16.26
N LEU A 356 16.93 -4.38 15.36
CA LEU A 356 16.94 -3.44 14.25
C LEU A 356 15.71 -3.61 13.35
N VAL A 357 15.31 -4.85 13.06
CA VAL A 357 14.09 -5.12 12.28
C VAL A 357 12.87 -4.59 13.00
N ALA A 358 12.73 -4.84 14.30
CA ALA A 358 11.63 -4.35 15.11
C ALA A 358 11.59 -2.81 15.15
N LEU A 359 12.72 -2.13 15.38
CA LEU A 359 12.83 -0.67 15.41
C LEU A 359 12.56 -0.02 14.05
N CYS A 360 12.78 -0.75 12.94
CA CYS A 360 12.45 -0.37 11.58
C CYS A 360 11.02 -0.75 11.18
N ASN A 361 10.20 -1.33 12.08
CA ASN A 361 8.85 -1.85 11.82
C ASN A 361 8.81 -2.83 10.62
N GLY A 362 9.88 -3.60 10.37
CA GLY A 362 9.97 -4.50 9.23
C GLY A 362 9.89 -3.82 7.86
N LEU A 363 9.95 -2.48 7.77
CA LEU A 363 9.88 -1.77 6.50
C LEU A 363 11.19 -1.88 5.71
N PRO A 364 11.20 -2.44 4.48
CA PRO A 364 12.40 -2.56 3.67
C PRO A 364 13.16 -1.25 3.47
N LEU A 365 12.44 -0.12 3.31
CA LEU A 365 13.06 1.19 3.18
C LEU A 365 13.83 1.59 4.44
N ALA A 366 13.24 1.38 5.61
CA ALA A 366 13.88 1.65 6.90
C ALA A 366 15.10 0.76 7.13
N LEU A 367 14.97 -0.55 6.84
CA LEU A 367 16.05 -1.52 6.95
C LEU A 367 17.24 -1.19 6.03
N ARG A 368 16.97 -0.78 4.79
CA ARG A 368 18.00 -0.34 3.85
C ARG A 368 18.70 0.96 4.31
N ALA A 369 17.93 1.91 4.87
CA ALA A 369 18.51 3.12 5.44
C ALA A 369 19.41 2.79 6.65
N ALA A 370 18.97 1.90 7.55
CA ALA A 370 19.78 1.40 8.68
C ALA A 370 21.04 0.68 8.18
N ALA A 371 20.92 -0.19 7.18
CA ALA A 371 22.05 -0.88 6.57
C ALA A 371 23.03 0.09 5.90
N ALA A 372 22.55 1.13 5.22
CA ALA A 372 23.41 2.17 4.64
C ALA A 372 24.23 2.90 5.71
N GLN A 373 23.62 3.21 6.87
CA GLN A 373 24.35 3.80 8.02
C GLN A 373 25.48 2.88 8.51
N LEU A 374 25.22 1.58 8.58
CA LEU A 374 26.22 0.59 9.00
C LEU A 374 27.31 0.36 7.95
N THR A 375 26.97 0.44 6.67
CA THR A 375 27.93 0.34 5.56
C THR A 375 28.87 1.56 5.53
N ALA A 376 28.31 2.76 5.73
CA ALA A 376 29.10 3.99 5.83
C ALA A 376 29.99 4.03 7.08
N ARG A 377 29.72 3.22 8.10
CA ARG A 377 30.47 3.14 9.36
C ARG A 377 30.87 1.69 9.68
N PRO A 378 31.85 1.11 9.00
CA PRO A 378 32.19 -0.32 9.12
C PRO A 378 32.55 -0.76 10.55
N ARG A 379 33.03 0.16 11.40
CA ARG A 379 33.39 -0.10 12.80
C ARG A 379 32.19 -0.11 13.75
N TRP A 380 30.99 0.29 13.27
CA TRP A 380 29.79 0.23 14.11
C TRP A 380 29.24 -1.20 14.13
N ARG A 381 29.00 -1.71 15.33
CA ARG A 381 28.26 -2.94 15.54
C ARG A 381 26.77 -2.68 15.41
N LEU A 382 25.99 -3.72 15.08
CA LEU A 382 24.52 -3.64 14.96
C LEU A 382 23.90 -3.09 16.24
N ALA A 383 24.34 -3.59 17.41
CA ALA A 383 23.86 -3.15 18.73
C ALA A 383 24.03 -1.63 18.95
N ARG A 384 25.10 -1.01 18.41
CA ARG A 384 25.28 0.44 18.51
C ARG A 384 24.22 1.22 17.76
N LEU A 385 23.85 0.78 16.55
CA LEU A 385 22.80 1.42 15.79
C LEU A 385 21.44 1.16 16.42
N ALA A 386 21.17 -0.07 16.88
CA ALA A 386 19.95 -0.40 17.60
C ALA A 386 19.77 0.51 18.83
N ALA A 387 20.81 0.69 19.63
CA ALA A 387 20.80 1.62 20.78
C ALA A 387 20.50 3.07 20.36
N ALA A 388 21.04 3.54 19.22
CA ALA A 388 20.75 4.87 18.71
C ALA A 388 19.30 5.02 18.21
N LEU A 389 18.72 3.96 17.60
CA LEU A 389 17.35 3.95 17.11
C LEU A 389 16.29 3.80 18.24
N ARG A 390 16.66 3.39 19.45
CA ARG A 390 15.78 3.44 20.63
C ARG A 390 15.40 4.87 21.01
N ASP A 391 16.24 5.84 20.71
CA ASP A 391 15.93 7.26 20.85
C ASP A 391 14.90 7.67 19.79
N GLU A 392 13.65 7.74 20.20
CA GLU A 392 12.51 8.06 19.30
C GLU A 392 12.70 9.38 18.57
N ARG A 393 13.28 10.40 19.23
CA ARG A 393 13.52 11.72 18.64
C ARG A 393 14.51 11.71 17.48
N LYS A 394 15.42 10.75 17.46
CA LYS A 394 16.46 10.61 16.42
C LYS A 394 16.15 9.53 15.40
N ARG A 395 15.19 8.64 15.70
CA ARG A 395 14.93 7.46 14.90
C ARG A 395 14.63 7.78 13.43
N LEU A 396 13.67 8.67 13.17
CA LEU A 396 13.32 9.06 11.80
C LEU A 396 14.49 9.74 11.06
N ALA A 397 15.24 10.59 11.73
CA ALA A 397 16.43 11.24 11.15
C ALA A 397 17.52 10.22 10.78
N LEU A 398 17.75 9.21 11.64
CA LEU A 398 18.71 8.13 11.37
C LEU A 398 18.24 7.18 10.24
N LEU A 399 16.93 7.03 10.04
CA LEU A 399 16.31 6.22 8.97
C LEU A 399 16.06 7.02 7.69
N SER A 400 16.64 8.20 7.59
CA SER A 400 16.60 9.06 6.39
C SER A 400 18.02 9.23 5.86
N ALA A 401 18.18 9.09 4.55
CA ALA A 401 19.43 9.34 3.85
C ALA A 401 19.16 10.42 2.79
N GLU A 402 19.75 11.60 2.94
CA GLU A 402 19.54 12.75 2.06
C GLU A 402 18.04 13.06 1.88
N ASP A 403 17.55 13.17 0.63
CA ASP A 403 16.15 13.42 0.29
C ASP A 403 15.30 12.12 0.24
N THR A 404 15.90 10.97 0.53
CA THR A 404 15.25 9.67 0.53
C THR A 404 15.18 9.12 1.95
N GLY A 405 14.13 8.37 2.25
CA GLY A 405 13.96 7.73 3.54
C GLY A 405 12.53 7.70 4.02
N VAL A 406 12.35 7.18 5.23
CA VAL A 406 11.02 6.94 5.80
C VAL A 406 10.23 8.25 5.96
N ALA A 407 10.86 9.30 6.50
CA ALA A 407 10.19 10.58 6.72
C ALA A 407 9.75 11.26 5.40
N ALA A 408 10.57 11.16 4.32
CA ALA A 408 10.21 11.68 3.01
C ALA A 408 9.03 10.89 2.40
N ALA A 409 9.08 9.56 2.52
CA ALA A 409 8.02 8.68 2.04
C ALA A 409 6.68 8.93 2.77
N LEU A 410 6.70 9.15 4.08
CA LEU A 410 5.51 9.48 4.87
C LEU A 410 4.99 10.89 4.53
N ARG A 411 5.86 11.89 4.39
CA ARG A 411 5.47 13.24 3.95
C ARG A 411 4.73 13.22 2.62
N ALA A 412 5.20 12.43 1.67
CA ALA A 412 4.55 12.28 0.38
C ALA A 412 3.13 11.67 0.48
N SER A 413 2.88 10.78 1.45
CA SER A 413 1.55 10.25 1.71
C SER A 413 0.65 11.28 2.40
N VAL A 414 1.18 11.99 3.42
CA VAL A 414 0.43 13.01 4.18
C VAL A 414 0.10 14.24 3.34
N ALA A 415 0.92 14.60 2.35
CA ALA A 415 0.66 15.73 1.45
C ALA A 415 -0.65 15.61 0.65
N ARG A 416 -1.26 14.44 0.61
CA ARG A 416 -2.54 14.15 -0.06
C ARG A 416 -3.75 14.22 0.87
N LEU A 417 -3.53 14.32 2.16
CA LEU A 417 -4.59 14.36 3.15
C LEU A 417 -5.19 15.76 3.28
N SER A 418 -6.45 15.82 3.69
CA SER A 418 -7.07 17.06 4.12
C SER A 418 -6.40 17.61 5.38
N ALA A 419 -6.55 18.90 5.63
CA ALA A 419 -6.03 19.51 6.87
C ALA A 419 -6.63 18.87 8.13
N ASP A 420 -7.89 18.41 8.06
CA ASP A 420 -8.58 17.75 9.16
C ASP A 420 -8.00 16.35 9.41
N ASP A 421 -7.74 15.58 8.36
CA ASP A 421 -7.12 14.26 8.46
C ASP A 421 -5.68 14.36 9.00
N VAL A 422 -4.93 15.41 8.62
CA VAL A 422 -3.59 15.68 9.16
C VAL A 422 -3.67 16.00 10.66
N ARG A 423 -4.66 16.81 11.10
CA ARG A 423 -4.87 17.08 12.54
C ARG A 423 -5.24 15.83 13.31
N LEU A 424 -6.11 14.98 12.74
CA LEU A 424 -6.46 13.71 13.35
C LEU A 424 -5.23 12.80 13.47
N LEU A 425 -4.42 12.68 12.42
CA LEU A 425 -3.18 11.91 12.44
C LEU A 425 -2.23 12.41 13.55
N ALA A 426 -2.07 13.73 13.71
CA ALA A 426 -1.26 14.33 14.78
C ALA A 426 -1.83 14.04 16.17
N THR A 427 -3.15 13.99 16.32
CA THR A 427 -3.83 13.62 17.56
C THR A 427 -3.55 12.15 17.90
N LEU A 428 -3.69 11.25 16.94
CA LEU A 428 -3.35 9.83 17.10
C LEU A 428 -1.88 9.64 17.46
N GLY A 429 -0.97 10.35 16.80
CA GLY A 429 0.47 10.30 17.10
C GLY A 429 0.79 10.68 18.54
N SER A 430 -0.02 11.53 19.16
CA SER A 430 0.16 11.96 20.56
C SER A 430 -0.49 11.01 21.57
N SER A 431 -1.30 10.06 21.13
CA SER A 431 -1.89 9.03 21.96
C SER A 431 -0.84 8.00 22.38
N PHE A 432 -0.92 7.54 23.64
CA PHE A 432 -0.07 6.45 24.13
C PHE A 432 -0.58 5.05 23.70
N ALA A 433 -1.81 4.95 23.22
CA ALA A 433 -2.40 3.69 22.80
C ALA A 433 -1.80 3.24 21.45
N ARG A 434 -1.46 1.97 21.36
CA ARG A 434 -1.07 1.32 20.08
C ARG A 434 -2.27 1.04 19.20
N GLU A 435 -3.38 0.73 19.82
CA GLU A 435 -4.66 0.39 19.22
C GLU A 435 -5.73 1.34 19.74
N VAL A 436 -6.53 1.87 18.86
CA VAL A 436 -7.59 2.83 19.18
C VAL A 436 -8.88 2.42 18.47
N ASP A 437 -10.02 2.67 19.13
CA ASP A 437 -11.33 2.58 18.48
C ASP A 437 -11.81 3.98 18.05
N ALA A 438 -12.71 4.02 17.07
CA ALA A 438 -13.21 5.29 16.52
C ALA A 438 -13.90 6.17 17.56
N GLY A 439 -14.59 5.57 18.54
CA GLY A 439 -15.26 6.31 19.62
C GLY A 439 -14.28 6.96 20.59
N ALA A 440 -13.21 6.24 20.97
CA ALA A 440 -12.14 6.79 21.80
C ALA A 440 -11.41 7.93 21.09
N VAL A 441 -11.16 7.79 19.80
CA VAL A 441 -10.53 8.84 18.99
C VAL A 441 -11.43 10.06 18.86
N ALA A 442 -12.73 9.87 18.64
CA ALA A 442 -13.71 10.96 18.59
C ALA A 442 -13.76 11.74 19.89
N ALA A 443 -13.77 11.04 21.03
CA ALA A 443 -13.71 11.67 22.35
C ALA A 443 -12.41 12.46 22.56
N LEU A 444 -11.27 11.91 22.11
CA LEU A 444 -9.96 12.56 22.22
C LEU A 444 -9.86 13.80 21.32
N ALA A 445 -10.42 13.73 20.11
CA ALA A 445 -10.42 14.80 19.13
C ALA A 445 -11.51 15.85 19.39
N GLY A 446 -12.50 15.57 20.24
CA GLY A 446 -13.68 16.43 20.46
C GLY A 446 -14.56 16.53 19.21
N SER A 447 -14.64 15.46 18.42
CA SER A 447 -15.34 15.42 17.13
C SER A 447 -16.48 14.39 17.12
N ASP A 448 -17.33 14.47 16.11
CA ASP A 448 -18.39 13.49 15.89
C ASP A 448 -17.82 12.09 15.58
N PRO A 449 -18.38 11.00 16.17
CA PRO A 449 -17.87 9.65 15.97
C PRO A 449 -17.96 9.15 14.52
N GLU A 450 -18.99 9.54 13.75
CA GLU A 450 -19.12 9.11 12.36
C GLU A 450 -18.10 9.84 11.48
N LEU A 451 -17.97 11.16 11.63
CA LEU A 451 -16.95 11.94 10.93
C LEU A 451 -15.53 11.45 11.27
N THR A 452 -15.31 11.05 12.52
CA THR A 452 -14.03 10.48 12.94
C THR A 452 -13.75 9.13 12.29
N ARG A 453 -14.77 8.28 12.18
CA ARG A 453 -14.64 6.99 11.48
C ARG A 453 -14.28 7.19 10.01
N ASP A 454 -15.00 8.07 9.31
CA ASP A 454 -14.70 8.40 7.92
C ASP A 454 -13.26 8.91 7.74
N ALA A 455 -12.78 9.71 8.68
CA ALA A 455 -11.40 10.21 8.65
C ALA A 455 -10.38 9.09 8.92
N LEU A 456 -10.66 8.17 9.85
CA LEU A 456 -9.82 7.00 10.10
C LEU A 456 -9.79 6.07 8.88
N ASP A 457 -10.92 5.87 8.20
CA ASP A 457 -11.00 5.08 6.97
C ASP A 457 -10.14 5.70 5.85
N ARG A 458 -10.17 7.03 5.69
CA ARG A 458 -9.28 7.73 4.74
C ARG A 458 -7.79 7.57 5.10
N LEU A 459 -7.44 7.60 6.40
CA LEU A 459 -6.06 7.32 6.84
C LEU A 459 -5.66 5.86 6.57
N ALA A 460 -6.60 4.92 6.74
CA ALA A 460 -6.40 3.50 6.44
C ALA A 460 -6.33 3.24 4.92
N GLU A 461 -7.07 3.99 4.10
CA GLU A 461 -7.01 3.91 2.64
C GLU A 461 -5.60 4.19 2.12
N VAL A 462 -4.88 5.14 2.73
CA VAL A 462 -3.49 5.48 2.36
C VAL A 462 -2.44 4.75 3.21
N HIS A 463 -2.82 3.72 3.96
CA HIS A 463 -1.95 2.88 4.78
C HIS A 463 -1.07 3.66 5.78
N LEU A 464 -1.59 4.73 6.38
CA LEU A 464 -0.98 5.41 7.52
C LEU A 464 -1.39 4.77 8.85
N ILE A 465 -2.57 4.15 8.87
CA ILE A 465 -3.03 3.26 9.93
C ILE A 465 -3.57 1.97 9.30
N ASP A 466 -3.66 0.91 10.06
CA ASP A 466 -4.25 -0.36 9.65
C ASP A 466 -5.49 -0.66 10.49
N GLU A 467 -6.60 -1.03 9.85
CA GLU A 467 -7.77 -1.56 10.52
C GLU A 467 -7.55 -3.08 10.72
N GLU A 468 -7.29 -3.50 11.95
CA GLU A 468 -7.09 -4.92 12.29
C GLU A 468 -8.40 -5.65 12.60
N ALA A 469 -9.41 -4.93 13.08
CA ALA A 469 -10.78 -5.42 13.27
C ALA A 469 -11.74 -4.25 13.11
N THR A 470 -13.03 -4.54 12.95
CA THR A 470 -14.07 -3.53 12.76
C THR A 470 -13.96 -2.42 13.81
N ASN A 471 -13.73 -1.19 13.36
CA ASN A 471 -13.50 0.02 14.17
C ASN A 471 -12.26 -0.02 15.07
N ARG A 472 -11.31 -0.91 14.85
CA ARG A 472 -10.06 -0.99 15.61
C ARG A 472 -8.88 -0.70 14.71
N TYR A 473 -8.18 0.37 14.99
CA TYR A 473 -7.10 0.90 14.16
C TYR A 473 -5.78 0.85 14.90
N VAL A 474 -4.73 0.47 14.19
CA VAL A 474 -3.35 0.39 14.69
C VAL A 474 -2.46 1.30 13.87
N MET A 475 -1.60 2.05 14.55
CA MET A 475 -0.60 2.90 13.94
C MET A 475 0.80 2.34 14.22
N SER A 476 1.61 2.22 13.15
CA SER A 476 3.00 1.79 13.31
C SER A 476 3.83 2.85 14.04
N ASP A 477 4.87 2.41 14.77
CA ASP A 477 5.73 3.32 15.55
C ASP A 477 6.37 4.41 14.67
N LEU A 478 6.79 4.09 13.43
CA LEU A 478 7.39 5.07 12.53
C LEU A 478 6.39 6.13 12.04
N VAL A 479 5.14 5.76 11.79
CA VAL A 479 4.07 6.72 11.47
C VAL A 479 3.74 7.57 12.68
N LYS A 480 3.70 6.97 13.87
CA LYS A 480 3.46 7.67 15.14
C LYS A 480 4.53 8.75 15.40
N LEU A 481 5.80 8.38 15.28
CA LEU A 481 6.91 9.33 15.43
C LEU A 481 6.83 10.47 14.41
N PHE A 482 6.51 10.14 13.16
CA PHE A 482 6.34 11.14 12.11
C PHE A 482 5.20 12.12 12.42
N ALA A 483 4.07 11.62 12.91
CA ALA A 483 2.91 12.43 13.29
C ALA A 483 3.22 13.35 14.47
N GLN A 484 4.06 12.92 15.42
CA GLN A 484 4.54 13.73 16.54
C GLN A 484 5.45 14.88 16.08
N GLU A 485 6.40 14.63 15.17
CA GLU A 485 7.27 15.67 14.61
C GLU A 485 6.48 16.78 13.88
N GLY A 486 5.32 16.44 13.31
CA GLY A 486 4.44 17.40 12.63
C GLY A 486 3.82 18.44 13.56
N LYS A 487 3.65 18.12 14.85
CA LYS A 487 3.14 19.04 15.88
C LYS A 487 4.15 20.10 16.29
N ASP A 488 5.44 19.75 16.29
CA ASP A 488 6.52 20.65 16.74
C ASP A 488 6.96 21.63 15.65
N ARG A 489 6.40 21.54 14.43
CA ARG A 489 6.65 22.51 13.36
C ARG A 489 5.62 23.61 13.43
N PRO A 490 6.04 24.88 13.63
CA PRO A 490 5.13 26.02 13.52
C PRO A 490 4.48 26.00 12.14
N GLY A 491 3.16 26.21 12.11
CA GLY A 491 2.39 26.26 10.87
C GLY A 491 2.99 27.28 9.89
N PRO A 492 2.75 27.16 8.57
CA PRO A 492 3.34 28.01 7.53
C PRO A 492 2.93 29.50 7.63
N GLY A 493 2.64 30.01 8.82
CA GLY A 493 2.28 31.41 9.13
C GLY A 493 2.94 32.00 10.37
N GLU A 494 3.52 31.19 11.26
CA GLU A 494 4.19 31.66 12.45
C GLU A 494 5.70 31.82 12.20
N ARG A 495 6.11 33.03 11.81
CA ARG A 495 7.53 33.42 11.90
C ARG A 495 7.87 33.64 13.37
N PRO A 496 8.98 33.08 13.90
CA PRO A 496 9.45 33.46 15.21
C PRO A 496 9.77 34.95 15.20
N GLY A 497 9.14 35.69 16.13
CA GLY A 497 9.39 37.09 16.38
C GLY A 497 10.76 37.34 17.02
#